data_fd6e3a16b1eb2ed8911365b7eccd6cf6
#
_entry.id   fd6e3a16b1eb2ed8911365b7eccd6cf6
#
_cell.length_a   1.000
_cell.length_b   1.000
_cell.length_c   1.000
_cell.angle_alpha   90.00
_cell.angle_beta   90.00
_cell.angle_gamma   90.00
#
_symmetry.space_group_name_H-M   'P 1'
#
loop_
_entity.id
_entity.type
_entity.pdbx_description
1 polymer ?
#
loop_
_entity_poly.entity_id
_entity_poly.type
_entity_poly.pdbx_seq_one_letter_code
_entity_poly.pdbx_strand_id
1 'polypeptide(L)'
;MTSAATAKPHDIAFLDRLTGGAFTAPTAGERAARVRDWLQTSPAPEQLAEVFKELCVKDKGAAKLVREKIDEARRLKNQEAVAAEWASKAQALIDLPKLNIADALAWQRDAAKAGAPLSREPLSGLKTQLAERVRVIEDLQRRVQVQREAAVLLAQRIEVLSTKSWKDAQAVLDALGADVGQWQQQAEQLGADGNWASVDVKFAPLLEASKAQLLVVWEAFQAALKQAAMAAEDSTAPLPPVPVWADELRSARGLAVEAPAKPAKPKVDPEVRAQAQGAVRKVLAQLEEE
;
A
#
# COMPACT_ATOMS: atom_id res chain seq x y z
N MET A 1 -15.75 53.76 -17.60
CA MET A 1 -14.71 54.30 -16.70
C MET A 1 -15.32 54.42 -15.31
N THR A 2 -15.30 53.36 -14.52
CA THR A 2 -15.77 53.31 -13.12
C THR A 2 -14.55 53.61 -12.27
N SER A 3 -14.55 54.85 -11.72
CA SER A 3 -13.59 55.32 -10.75
C SER A 3 -13.65 54.43 -9.52
N ALA A 4 -12.58 53.67 -9.24
CA ALA A 4 -12.37 53.03 -7.96
C ALA A 4 -12.24 54.16 -6.90
N ALA A 5 -13.31 54.39 -6.14
CA ALA A 5 -13.26 55.23 -4.99
C ALA A 5 -12.25 54.62 -4.02
N THR A 6 -11.10 55.27 -3.88
CA THR A 6 -10.16 55.00 -2.79
C THR A 6 -10.92 55.29 -1.47
N ALA A 7 -11.30 54.22 -0.78
CA ALA A 7 -11.92 54.31 0.52
C ALA A 7 -10.98 55.15 1.43
N LYS A 8 -11.44 56.30 1.90
CA LYS A 8 -10.70 57.09 2.87
C LYS A 8 -10.50 56.23 4.12
N PRO A 9 -9.30 56.22 4.74
CA PRO A 9 -9.12 55.54 6.01
C PRO A 9 -10.18 56.08 7.01
N HIS A 10 -10.82 55.16 7.72
CA HIS A 10 -11.82 55.49 8.71
C HIS A 10 -11.20 56.34 9.81
N ASP A 11 -11.88 57.36 10.26
CA ASP A 11 -11.43 58.21 11.36
C ASP A 11 -11.57 57.49 12.73
N ILE A 12 -10.95 58.05 13.78
CA ILE A 12 -10.97 57.47 15.12
C ILE A 12 -12.40 57.40 15.67
N ALA A 13 -13.28 58.35 15.36
CA ALA A 13 -14.66 58.33 15.77
C ALA A 13 -15.44 57.15 15.20
N PHE A 14 -15.17 56.78 13.95
CA PHE A 14 -15.74 55.60 13.34
C PHE A 14 -15.22 54.29 14.01
N LEU A 15 -13.91 54.20 14.25
CA LEU A 15 -13.29 53.04 14.90
C LEU A 15 -13.76 52.87 16.35
N ASP A 16 -13.99 53.99 17.07
CA ASP A 16 -14.54 53.98 18.41
C ASP A 16 -15.97 53.39 18.43
N ARG A 17 -16.82 53.80 17.52
CA ARG A 17 -18.17 53.24 17.37
C ARG A 17 -18.14 51.78 16.96
N LEU A 18 -17.27 51.42 16.05
CA LEU A 18 -17.10 50.03 15.57
C LEU A 18 -16.73 49.08 16.72
N THR A 19 -15.84 49.52 17.61
CA THR A 19 -15.32 48.72 18.74
C THR A 19 -16.14 48.86 20.01
N GLY A 20 -17.26 49.58 19.97
CA GLY A 20 -18.13 49.79 21.14
C GLY A 20 -17.52 50.70 22.20
N GLY A 21 -16.65 51.63 21.80
CA GLY A 21 -16.06 52.62 22.71
C GLY A 21 -14.66 52.25 23.23
N ALA A 22 -13.89 51.42 22.52
CA ALA A 22 -12.56 51.03 22.92
C ALA A 22 -11.53 52.18 22.94
N PHE A 23 -11.76 53.27 22.21
CA PHE A 23 -10.88 54.44 22.14
C PHE A 23 -11.24 55.50 23.17
N THR A 24 -12.49 55.61 23.63
CA THR A 24 -12.99 56.60 24.53
C THR A 24 -13.19 56.12 25.97
N ALA A 25 -13.08 54.83 26.22
CA ALA A 25 -13.17 54.26 27.55
C ALA A 25 -12.11 54.86 28.49
N PRO A 26 -12.48 55.26 29.73
CA PRO A 26 -11.61 56.06 30.59
C PRO A 26 -10.43 55.28 31.18
N THR A 27 -10.57 53.99 31.37
CA THR A 27 -9.53 53.13 31.95
C THR A 27 -8.98 52.11 30.97
N ALA A 28 -7.72 51.71 31.19
CA ALA A 28 -7.11 50.64 30.37
C ALA A 28 -7.85 49.31 30.47
N GLY A 29 -8.39 48.98 31.64
CA GLY A 29 -9.20 47.77 31.84
C GLY A 29 -10.50 47.79 31.04
N GLU A 30 -11.18 48.94 30.99
CA GLU A 30 -12.40 49.11 30.20
C GLU A 30 -12.11 49.09 28.71
N ARG A 31 -11.03 49.72 28.26
CA ARG A 31 -10.59 49.64 26.86
C ARG A 31 -10.30 48.20 26.43
N ALA A 32 -9.58 47.46 27.26
CA ALA A 32 -9.31 46.06 27.02
C ALA A 32 -10.60 45.21 26.97
N ALA A 33 -11.53 45.43 27.85
CA ALA A 33 -12.83 44.75 27.87
C ALA A 33 -13.64 45.04 26.60
N ARG A 34 -13.69 46.28 26.14
CA ARG A 34 -14.36 46.66 24.88
C ARG A 34 -13.73 46.01 23.67
N VAL A 35 -12.39 45.95 23.63
CA VAL A 35 -11.67 45.26 22.56
C VAL A 35 -11.96 43.77 22.57
N ARG A 36 -11.97 43.11 23.72
CA ARG A 36 -12.30 41.67 23.81
C ARG A 36 -13.71 41.39 23.31
N ASP A 37 -14.69 42.19 23.71
CA ASP A 37 -16.07 42.02 23.25
C ASP A 37 -16.19 42.22 21.72
N TRP A 38 -15.51 43.22 21.18
CA TRP A 38 -15.47 43.45 19.74
C TRP A 38 -14.80 42.29 18.98
N LEU A 39 -13.69 41.74 19.47
CA LEU A 39 -12.99 40.62 18.86
C LEU A 39 -13.85 39.34 18.79
N GLN A 40 -14.79 39.17 19.71
CA GLN A 40 -15.75 38.06 19.67
C GLN A 40 -16.73 38.13 18.49
N THR A 41 -16.91 39.30 17.92
CA THR A 41 -17.78 39.51 16.74
C THR A 41 -17.12 39.06 15.41
N SER A 42 -15.92 38.53 15.46
CA SER A 42 -15.15 38.09 14.28
C SER A 42 -14.99 39.21 13.23
N PRO A 43 -14.34 40.32 13.59
CA PRO A 43 -14.18 41.45 12.67
C PRO A 43 -13.36 41.13 11.44
N ALA A 44 -13.57 41.87 10.33
CA ALA A 44 -12.84 41.70 9.09
C ALA A 44 -11.33 42.01 9.27
N PRO A 45 -10.43 41.36 8.49
CA PRO A 45 -8.98 41.61 8.59
C PRO A 45 -8.58 43.08 8.44
N GLU A 46 -9.25 43.81 7.55
CA GLU A 46 -9.01 45.23 7.30
C GLU A 46 -9.34 46.08 8.54
N GLN A 47 -10.44 45.78 9.21
CA GLN A 47 -10.86 46.42 10.45
C GLN A 47 -9.89 46.13 11.59
N LEU A 48 -9.43 44.89 11.72
CA LEU A 48 -8.40 44.52 12.70
C LEU A 48 -7.12 45.32 12.50
N ALA A 49 -6.65 45.47 11.26
CA ALA A 49 -5.45 46.24 10.94
C ALA A 49 -5.58 47.73 11.26
N GLU A 50 -6.71 48.35 10.93
CA GLU A 50 -6.97 49.76 11.22
C GLU A 50 -7.06 50.01 12.74
N VAL A 51 -7.81 49.18 13.45
CA VAL A 51 -7.95 49.30 14.91
C VAL A 51 -6.62 49.07 15.61
N PHE A 52 -5.84 48.09 15.18
CA PHE A 52 -4.51 47.84 15.73
C PHE A 52 -3.59 49.04 15.57
N LYS A 53 -3.53 49.63 14.38
CA LYS A 53 -2.72 50.82 14.10
C LYS A 53 -3.02 51.97 15.02
N GLU A 54 -4.30 52.29 15.21
CA GLU A 54 -4.73 53.42 16.06
C GLU A 54 -4.59 53.09 17.57
N LEU A 55 -4.84 51.84 18.00
CA LEU A 55 -4.63 51.42 19.38
C LEU A 55 -3.17 51.38 19.79
N CYS A 56 -2.23 51.17 18.89
CA CYS A 56 -0.79 51.23 19.17
C CYS A 56 -0.37 52.58 19.72
N VAL A 57 -1.03 53.65 19.29
CA VAL A 57 -0.79 55.03 19.77
C VAL A 57 -1.52 55.29 21.09
N LYS A 58 -2.76 54.82 21.22
CA LYS A 58 -3.64 55.12 22.35
C LYS A 58 -3.41 54.22 23.57
N ASP A 59 -3.35 52.90 23.36
CA ASP A 59 -3.23 51.89 24.41
C ASP A 59 -2.56 50.64 23.89
N LYS A 60 -1.26 50.48 24.19
CA LYS A 60 -0.47 49.35 23.73
C LYS A 60 -0.96 48.01 24.29
N GLY A 61 -1.55 47.98 25.49
CA GLY A 61 -2.10 46.78 26.08
C GLY A 61 -3.30 46.24 25.32
N ALA A 62 -4.23 47.17 24.97
CA ALA A 62 -5.37 46.83 24.12
C ALA A 62 -4.97 46.48 22.70
N ALA A 63 -3.98 47.16 22.14
CA ALA A 63 -3.42 46.86 20.82
C ALA A 63 -2.82 45.42 20.75
N LYS A 64 -2.20 44.94 21.83
CA LYS A 64 -1.68 43.60 21.94
C LYS A 64 -2.76 42.53 21.74
N LEU A 65 -3.94 42.73 22.29
CA LEU A 65 -5.07 41.82 22.11
C LEU A 65 -5.50 41.71 20.65
N VAL A 66 -5.52 42.85 19.94
CA VAL A 66 -5.84 42.90 18.52
C VAL A 66 -4.74 42.19 17.71
N ARG A 67 -3.48 42.39 18.04
CA ARG A 67 -2.34 41.76 17.41
C ARG A 67 -2.39 40.22 17.55
N GLU A 68 -2.70 39.74 18.75
CA GLU A 68 -2.86 38.29 19.00
C GLU A 68 -3.95 37.69 18.09
N LYS A 69 -5.05 38.43 17.89
CA LYS A 69 -6.14 38.02 16.99
C LYS A 69 -5.71 38.05 15.51
N ILE A 70 -4.96 39.06 15.11
CA ILE A 70 -4.39 39.16 13.76
C ILE A 70 -3.43 37.97 13.49
N ASP A 71 -2.55 37.66 14.44
CA ASP A 71 -1.59 36.57 14.33
C ASP A 71 -2.30 35.20 14.29
N GLU A 72 -3.36 35.03 15.10
CA GLU A 72 -4.21 33.85 15.08
C GLU A 72 -4.89 33.66 13.70
N ALA A 73 -5.49 34.74 13.17
CA ALA A 73 -6.14 34.72 11.86
C ALA A 73 -5.15 34.39 10.74
N ARG A 74 -3.93 34.94 10.80
CA ARG A 74 -2.87 34.65 9.86
C ARG A 74 -2.43 33.17 9.94
N ARG A 75 -2.30 32.67 11.15
CA ARG A 75 -1.93 31.25 11.37
C ARG A 75 -3.01 30.32 10.83
N LEU A 76 -4.30 30.60 11.09
CA LEU A 76 -5.42 29.84 10.54
C LEU A 76 -5.44 29.86 9.02
N LYS A 77 -5.24 31.03 8.42
CA LYS A 77 -5.16 31.17 6.95
C LYS A 77 -3.99 30.40 6.36
N ASN A 78 -2.83 30.39 7.02
CA ASN A 78 -1.70 29.59 6.59
C ASN A 78 -1.98 28.09 6.72
N GLN A 79 -2.65 27.65 7.80
CA GLN A 79 -3.08 26.26 7.96
C GLN A 79 -4.10 25.85 6.89
N GLU A 80 -5.04 26.70 6.54
CA GLU A 80 -5.99 26.47 5.45
C GLU A 80 -5.27 26.35 4.09
N ALA A 81 -4.28 27.20 3.82
CA ALA A 81 -3.48 27.14 2.61
C ALA A 81 -2.68 25.84 2.52
N VAL A 82 -2.04 25.42 3.61
CA VAL A 82 -1.32 24.15 3.71
C VAL A 82 -2.29 22.98 3.52
N ALA A 83 -3.44 23.01 4.18
CA ALA A 83 -4.46 21.97 4.03
C ALA A 83 -4.95 21.86 2.58
N ALA A 84 -5.19 22.98 1.91
CA ALA A 84 -5.62 23.01 0.50
C ALA A 84 -4.55 22.44 -0.43
N GLU A 85 -3.28 22.76 -0.21
CA GLU A 85 -2.16 22.23 -0.99
C GLU A 85 -2.08 20.70 -0.90
N TRP A 86 -2.10 20.18 0.31
CA TRP A 86 -2.01 18.74 0.54
C TRP A 86 -3.28 17.98 0.15
N ALA A 87 -4.45 18.62 0.26
CA ALA A 87 -5.71 18.10 -0.25
C ALA A 87 -5.66 17.95 -1.79
N SER A 88 -5.13 18.93 -2.49
CA SER A 88 -4.95 18.89 -3.94
C SER A 88 -4.00 17.75 -4.36
N LYS A 89 -2.89 17.57 -3.66
CA LYS A 89 -1.95 16.47 -3.91
C LYS A 89 -2.58 15.10 -3.64
N ALA A 90 -3.36 14.97 -2.57
CA ALA A 90 -4.08 13.73 -2.25
C ALA A 90 -5.13 13.41 -3.33
N GLN A 91 -5.89 14.41 -3.75
CA GLN A 91 -6.90 14.23 -4.79
C GLN A 91 -6.28 13.82 -6.12
N ALA A 92 -5.12 14.37 -6.46
CA ALA A 92 -4.37 13.97 -7.64
C ALA A 92 -3.96 12.48 -7.60
N LEU A 93 -3.54 11.98 -6.43
CA LEU A 93 -3.25 10.55 -6.25
C LEU A 93 -4.50 9.68 -6.33
N ILE A 94 -5.61 10.11 -5.74
CA ILE A 94 -6.90 9.40 -5.76
C ILE A 94 -7.43 9.30 -7.19
N ASP A 95 -7.27 10.35 -7.99
CA ASP A 95 -7.75 10.42 -9.36
C ASP A 95 -6.85 9.66 -10.36
N LEU A 96 -5.67 9.19 -9.93
CA LEU A 96 -4.83 8.35 -10.77
C LEU A 96 -5.56 7.05 -11.12
N PRO A 97 -5.54 6.62 -12.41
CA PRO A 97 -6.08 5.33 -12.79
C PRO A 97 -5.45 4.18 -12.03
N LYS A 98 -4.14 4.26 -11.81
CA LYS A 98 -3.36 3.29 -11.03
C LYS A 98 -2.55 4.01 -9.96
N LEU A 99 -2.61 3.49 -8.73
CA LEU A 99 -1.92 4.04 -7.58
C LEU A 99 -0.72 3.17 -7.20
N ASN A 100 0.43 3.81 -6.93
CA ASN A 100 1.57 3.18 -6.29
C ASN A 100 1.49 3.39 -4.78
N ILE A 101 1.65 2.32 -3.99
CA ILE A 101 1.64 2.39 -2.52
C ILE A 101 2.68 3.38 -1.99
N ALA A 102 3.88 3.39 -2.55
CA ALA A 102 4.97 4.27 -2.11
C ALA A 102 4.58 5.75 -2.20
N ASP A 103 3.86 6.16 -3.25
CA ASP A 103 3.40 7.53 -3.43
C ASP A 103 2.35 7.92 -2.39
N ALA A 104 1.43 7.02 -2.06
CA ALA A 104 0.42 7.25 -1.03
C ALA A 104 1.03 7.37 0.37
N LEU A 105 1.98 6.52 0.71
CA LEU A 105 2.70 6.56 1.99
C LEU A 105 3.59 7.80 2.08
N ALA A 106 4.27 8.18 1.00
CA ALA A 106 5.06 9.40 0.92
C ALA A 106 4.20 10.64 1.12
N TRP A 107 3.02 10.70 0.53
CA TRP A 107 2.08 11.81 0.76
C TRP A 107 1.74 11.97 2.25
N GLN A 108 1.38 10.89 2.92
CA GLN A 108 1.02 10.93 4.34
C GLN A 108 2.18 11.39 5.21
N ARG A 109 3.38 10.87 4.96
CA ARG A 109 4.59 11.26 5.69
C ARG A 109 4.94 12.72 5.46
N ASP A 110 4.93 13.18 4.22
CA ASP A 110 5.35 14.53 3.85
C ASP A 110 4.31 15.57 4.29
N ALA A 111 3.02 15.25 4.22
CA ALA A 111 1.95 16.08 4.76
C ALA A 111 2.09 16.27 6.29
N ALA A 112 2.41 15.21 7.01
CA ALA A 112 2.66 15.29 8.46
C ALA A 112 3.87 16.16 8.78
N LYS A 113 4.97 16.05 8.02
CA LYS A 113 6.17 16.89 8.16
C LYS A 113 5.89 18.36 7.87
N ALA A 114 5.03 18.65 6.92
CA ALA A 114 4.61 20.02 6.59
C ALA A 114 3.64 20.64 7.60
N GLY A 115 3.20 19.88 8.61
CA GLY A 115 2.26 20.33 9.61
C GLY A 115 0.81 20.42 9.12
N ALA A 116 0.46 19.69 8.06
CA ALA A 116 -0.89 19.63 7.55
C ALA A 116 -1.85 19.00 8.59
N PRO A 117 -3.07 19.53 8.75
CA PRO A 117 -4.03 19.02 9.75
C PRO A 117 -4.71 17.74 9.26
N LEU A 118 -4.01 16.60 9.34
CA LEU A 118 -4.47 15.29 8.86
C LEU A 118 -5.69 14.73 9.61
N SER A 119 -5.96 15.22 10.82
CA SER A 119 -7.10 14.82 11.64
C SER A 119 -8.38 15.58 11.34
N ARG A 120 -8.32 16.60 10.49
CA ARG A 120 -9.45 17.48 10.12
C ARG A 120 -9.83 17.29 8.67
N GLU A 121 -11.12 17.51 8.36
CA GLU A 121 -11.57 17.58 6.97
C GLU A 121 -10.97 18.82 6.25
N PRO A 122 -10.65 18.72 4.95
CA PRO A 122 -10.89 17.59 4.06
C PRO A 122 -9.80 16.49 4.09
N LEU A 123 -8.67 16.72 4.78
CA LEU A 123 -7.51 15.83 4.76
C LEU A 123 -7.79 14.48 5.42
N SER A 124 -8.59 14.43 6.48
CA SER A 124 -8.94 13.17 7.14
C SER A 124 -9.71 12.23 6.21
N GLY A 125 -10.66 12.75 5.45
CA GLY A 125 -11.41 11.98 4.44
C GLY A 125 -10.54 11.50 3.30
N LEU A 126 -9.67 12.35 2.79
CA LEU A 126 -8.72 12.00 1.71
C LEU A 126 -7.69 10.97 2.17
N LYS A 127 -7.19 11.11 3.39
CA LYS A 127 -6.31 10.10 4.02
C LYS A 127 -7.00 8.74 4.09
N THR A 128 -8.26 8.69 4.49
CA THR A 128 -9.06 7.48 4.56
C THR A 128 -9.25 6.86 3.17
N GLN A 129 -9.53 7.64 2.14
CA GLN A 129 -9.65 7.16 0.76
C GLN A 129 -8.34 6.57 0.24
N LEU A 130 -7.21 7.23 0.49
CA LEU A 130 -5.89 6.70 0.13
C LEU A 130 -5.57 5.41 0.88
N ALA A 131 -5.86 5.36 2.18
CA ALA A 131 -5.66 4.17 3.00
C ALA A 131 -6.50 2.99 2.51
N GLU A 132 -7.72 3.21 2.05
CA GLU A 132 -8.57 2.17 1.47
C GLU A 132 -8.00 1.63 0.16
N ARG A 133 -7.50 2.48 -0.72
CA ARG A 133 -6.81 2.03 -1.94
C ARG A 133 -5.54 1.25 -1.63
N VAL A 134 -4.75 1.69 -0.66
CA VAL A 134 -3.55 0.97 -0.19
C VAL A 134 -3.95 -0.41 0.36
N ARG A 135 -5.02 -0.49 1.15
CA ARG A 135 -5.54 -1.74 1.69
C ARG A 135 -5.91 -2.73 0.58
N VAL A 136 -6.55 -2.28 -0.47
CA VAL A 136 -6.90 -3.10 -1.64
C VAL A 136 -5.64 -3.67 -2.30
N ILE A 137 -4.60 -2.84 -2.48
CA ILE A 137 -3.33 -3.28 -3.07
C ILE A 137 -2.65 -4.33 -2.17
N GLU A 138 -2.57 -4.08 -0.88
CA GLU A 138 -1.97 -5.00 0.10
C GLU A 138 -2.75 -6.32 0.17
N ASP A 139 -4.07 -6.29 0.07
CA ASP A 139 -4.91 -7.49 0.01
C ASP A 139 -4.59 -8.32 -1.24
N LEU A 140 -4.48 -7.71 -2.41
CA LEU A 140 -4.08 -8.38 -3.64
C LEU A 140 -2.68 -8.98 -3.53
N GLN A 141 -1.71 -8.26 -2.97
CA GLN A 141 -0.35 -8.75 -2.72
C GLN A 141 -0.36 -10.00 -1.84
N ARG A 142 -1.07 -9.95 -0.74
CA ARG A 142 -1.20 -11.06 0.20
C ARG A 142 -1.83 -12.27 -0.46
N ARG A 143 -2.91 -12.08 -1.21
CA ARG A 143 -3.60 -13.16 -1.90
C ARG A 143 -2.72 -13.82 -2.96
N VAL A 144 -1.95 -13.04 -3.72
CA VAL A 144 -0.96 -13.58 -4.68
C VAL A 144 0.11 -14.38 -3.94
N GLN A 145 0.63 -13.88 -2.84
CA GLN A 145 1.64 -14.59 -2.05
C GLN A 145 1.12 -15.92 -1.52
N VAL A 146 -0.10 -15.96 -0.98
CA VAL A 146 -0.76 -17.19 -0.52
C VAL A 146 -0.89 -18.20 -1.66
N GLN A 147 -1.31 -17.76 -2.85
CA GLN A 147 -1.44 -18.64 -4.01
C GLN A 147 -0.08 -19.17 -4.49
N ARG A 148 0.96 -18.37 -4.47
CA ARG A 148 2.32 -18.79 -4.82
C ARG A 148 2.86 -19.85 -3.86
N GLU A 149 2.68 -19.64 -2.57
CA GLU A 149 3.09 -20.61 -1.54
C GLU A 149 2.33 -21.93 -1.66
N ALA A 150 1.02 -21.86 -1.90
CA ALA A 150 0.20 -23.05 -2.14
C ALA A 150 0.65 -23.80 -3.39
N ALA A 151 1.02 -23.14 -4.47
CA ALA A 151 1.56 -23.77 -5.67
C ALA A 151 2.88 -24.49 -5.39
N VAL A 152 3.78 -23.91 -4.62
CA VAL A 152 5.05 -24.54 -4.20
C VAL A 152 4.78 -25.79 -3.37
N LEU A 153 3.84 -25.75 -2.44
CA LEU A 153 3.47 -26.92 -1.63
C LEU A 153 2.87 -28.04 -2.47
N LEU A 154 2.03 -27.73 -3.45
CA LEU A 154 1.50 -28.72 -4.39
C LEU A 154 2.61 -29.35 -5.23
N ALA A 155 3.54 -28.56 -5.75
CA ALA A 155 4.68 -29.05 -6.49
C ALA A 155 5.58 -29.96 -5.64
N GLN A 156 5.79 -29.62 -4.37
CA GLN A 156 6.53 -30.47 -3.41
C GLN A 156 5.81 -31.78 -3.12
N ARG A 157 4.50 -31.79 -2.99
CA ARG A 157 3.70 -33.03 -2.86
C ARG A 157 3.89 -33.93 -4.07
N ILE A 158 3.87 -33.38 -5.28
CA ILE A 158 4.12 -34.12 -6.51
C ILE A 158 5.53 -34.72 -6.51
N GLU A 159 6.54 -33.93 -6.14
CA GLU A 159 7.92 -34.40 -6.06
C GLU A 159 8.09 -35.55 -5.06
N VAL A 160 7.50 -35.45 -3.89
CA VAL A 160 7.51 -36.49 -2.85
C VAL A 160 6.85 -37.77 -3.37
N LEU A 161 5.72 -37.68 -4.07
CA LEU A 161 5.03 -38.83 -4.65
C LEU A 161 5.86 -39.49 -5.75
N SER A 162 6.69 -38.75 -6.46
CA SER A 162 7.62 -39.29 -7.48
C SER A 162 8.77 -40.13 -6.86
N THR A 163 9.01 -40.03 -5.57
CA THR A 163 9.98 -40.85 -4.84
C THR A 163 9.39 -42.12 -4.22
N LYS A 164 8.06 -42.27 -4.28
CA LYS A 164 7.32 -43.44 -3.77
C LYS A 164 6.92 -44.37 -4.89
N SER A 165 6.32 -45.51 -4.54
CA SER A 165 5.77 -46.43 -5.52
C SER A 165 4.80 -45.74 -6.48
N TRP A 166 4.82 -46.08 -7.76
CA TRP A 166 3.89 -45.53 -8.74
C TRP A 166 2.43 -45.89 -8.43
N LYS A 167 2.19 -47.03 -7.77
CA LYS A 167 0.86 -47.47 -7.33
C LYS A 167 0.34 -46.56 -6.21
N ASP A 168 1.20 -46.18 -5.27
CA ASP A 168 0.84 -45.24 -4.20
C ASP A 168 0.54 -43.85 -4.78
N ALA A 169 1.35 -43.41 -5.74
CA ALA A 169 1.10 -42.13 -6.44
C ALA A 169 -0.22 -42.18 -7.22
N GLN A 170 -0.55 -43.27 -7.87
CA GLN A 170 -1.79 -43.45 -8.60
C GLN A 170 -3.01 -43.46 -7.68
N ALA A 171 -2.89 -44.04 -6.49
CA ALA A 171 -3.97 -44.09 -5.50
C ALA A 171 -4.40 -42.71 -5.01
N VAL A 172 -3.52 -41.73 -5.02
CA VAL A 172 -3.81 -40.33 -4.57
C VAL A 172 -3.98 -39.36 -5.73
N LEU A 173 -3.91 -39.82 -6.97
CA LEU A 173 -3.96 -39.00 -8.18
C LEU A 173 -5.24 -38.13 -8.22
N ASP A 174 -6.40 -38.71 -7.97
CA ASP A 174 -7.68 -38.00 -8.06
C ASP A 174 -7.80 -36.94 -6.99
N ALA A 175 -7.40 -37.24 -5.74
CA ALA A 175 -7.39 -36.26 -4.67
C ALA A 175 -6.43 -35.10 -4.93
N LEU A 176 -5.23 -35.40 -5.43
CA LEU A 176 -4.26 -34.39 -5.82
C LEU A 176 -4.74 -33.56 -6.99
N GLY A 177 -5.40 -34.18 -7.98
CA GLY A 177 -6.01 -33.50 -9.11
C GLY A 177 -7.12 -32.53 -8.70
N ALA A 178 -7.92 -32.90 -7.71
CA ALA A 178 -8.93 -32.01 -7.13
C ALA A 178 -8.28 -30.78 -6.46
N ASP A 179 -7.20 -30.99 -5.70
CA ASP A 179 -6.47 -29.90 -5.05
C ASP A 179 -5.81 -28.96 -6.06
N VAL A 180 -5.20 -29.50 -7.11
CA VAL A 180 -4.62 -28.70 -8.21
C VAL A 180 -5.70 -27.93 -8.94
N GLY A 181 -6.83 -28.55 -9.26
CA GLY A 181 -7.97 -27.90 -9.91
C GLY A 181 -8.55 -26.76 -9.08
N GLN A 182 -8.69 -26.96 -7.77
CA GLN A 182 -9.13 -25.91 -6.85
C GLN A 182 -8.14 -24.74 -6.81
N TRP A 183 -6.86 -25.02 -6.76
CA TRP A 183 -5.83 -23.98 -6.81
C TRP A 183 -5.91 -23.18 -8.11
N GLN A 184 -6.05 -23.85 -9.26
CA GLN A 184 -6.19 -23.20 -10.57
C GLN A 184 -7.40 -22.29 -10.61
N GLN A 185 -8.53 -22.75 -10.11
CA GLN A 185 -9.76 -21.96 -10.06
C GLN A 185 -9.60 -20.70 -9.18
N GLN A 186 -9.00 -20.85 -8.01
CA GLN A 186 -8.73 -19.72 -7.10
C GLN A 186 -7.75 -18.72 -7.74
N ALA A 187 -6.72 -19.20 -8.43
CA ALA A 187 -5.77 -18.35 -9.14
C ALA A 187 -6.41 -17.58 -10.29
N GLU A 188 -7.32 -18.20 -11.04
CA GLU A 188 -8.10 -17.53 -12.09
C GLU A 188 -9.03 -16.46 -11.53
N GLN A 189 -9.73 -16.76 -10.43
CA GLN A 189 -10.59 -15.79 -9.76
C GLN A 189 -9.79 -14.58 -9.25
N LEU A 190 -8.61 -14.82 -8.67
CA LEU A 190 -7.72 -13.76 -8.23
C LEU A 190 -7.21 -12.93 -9.41
N GLY A 191 -6.80 -13.55 -10.52
CA GLY A 191 -6.34 -12.86 -11.72
C GLY A 191 -7.42 -12.04 -12.42
N ALA A 192 -8.70 -12.42 -12.24
CA ALA A 192 -9.86 -11.73 -12.78
C ALA A 192 -10.42 -10.64 -11.83
N ASP A 193 -9.81 -10.42 -10.66
CA ASP A 193 -10.26 -9.41 -9.72
C ASP A 193 -10.21 -8.01 -10.37
N GLY A 194 -11.35 -7.30 -10.37
CA GLY A 194 -11.47 -5.99 -11.01
C GLY A 194 -10.57 -4.91 -10.41
N ASN A 195 -10.12 -5.08 -9.17
CA ASN A 195 -9.23 -4.14 -8.50
C ASN A 195 -7.83 -4.05 -9.15
N TRP A 196 -7.41 -5.05 -9.93
CA TRP A 196 -6.16 -4.97 -10.70
C TRP A 196 -6.10 -3.80 -11.67
N ALA A 197 -7.25 -3.38 -12.21
CA ALA A 197 -7.34 -2.25 -13.13
C ALA A 197 -7.06 -0.90 -12.46
N SER A 198 -7.29 -0.80 -11.15
CA SER A 198 -7.21 0.46 -10.38
C SER A 198 -5.92 0.62 -9.58
N VAL A 199 -5.01 -0.35 -9.61
CA VAL A 199 -3.77 -0.34 -8.83
C VAL A 199 -2.55 -0.58 -9.72
N ASP A 200 -1.46 0.13 -9.43
CA ASP A 200 -0.19 -0.04 -10.12
C ASP A 200 0.66 -1.07 -9.35
N VAL A 201 0.40 -2.35 -9.64
CA VAL A 201 1.12 -3.45 -9.02
C VAL A 201 1.69 -4.40 -10.07
N LYS A 202 2.86 -4.95 -9.80
CA LYS A 202 3.58 -5.88 -10.68
C LYS A 202 3.50 -7.33 -10.18
N PHE A 203 2.38 -7.70 -9.55
CA PHE A 203 2.20 -9.05 -8.98
C PHE A 203 1.46 -10.01 -9.90
N ALA A 204 0.67 -9.51 -10.83
CA ALA A 204 -0.05 -10.36 -11.78
C ALA A 204 0.89 -11.28 -12.58
N PRO A 205 2.05 -10.82 -13.10
CA PRO A 205 3.02 -11.72 -13.75
C PRO A 205 3.56 -12.82 -12.85
N LEU A 206 3.68 -12.58 -11.55
CA LEU A 206 4.13 -13.60 -10.59
C LEU A 206 3.10 -14.71 -10.41
N LEU A 207 1.82 -14.36 -10.42
CA LEU A 207 0.72 -15.32 -10.37
C LEU A 207 0.70 -16.19 -11.62
N GLU A 208 0.82 -15.60 -12.80
CA GLU A 208 0.88 -16.31 -14.08
C GLU A 208 2.10 -17.23 -14.16
N ALA A 209 3.26 -16.81 -13.67
CA ALA A 209 4.45 -17.66 -13.59
C ALA A 209 4.22 -18.87 -12.69
N SER A 210 3.57 -18.71 -11.53
CA SER A 210 3.22 -19.81 -10.63
C SER A 210 2.24 -20.80 -11.26
N LYS A 211 1.24 -20.30 -12.00
CA LYS A 211 0.31 -21.14 -12.78
C LYS A 211 1.05 -22.00 -13.80
N ALA A 212 1.92 -21.37 -14.58
CA ALA A 212 2.68 -22.07 -15.63
C ALA A 212 3.60 -23.15 -15.05
N GLN A 213 4.31 -22.83 -13.98
CA GLN A 213 5.22 -23.77 -13.30
C GLN A 213 4.48 -24.98 -12.72
N LEU A 214 3.37 -24.73 -12.01
CA LEU A 214 2.57 -25.82 -11.44
C LEU A 214 1.96 -26.70 -12.54
N LEU A 215 1.47 -26.11 -13.61
CA LEU A 215 0.87 -26.83 -14.72
C LEU A 215 1.89 -27.76 -15.40
N VAL A 216 3.11 -27.30 -15.63
CA VAL A 216 4.19 -28.11 -16.20
C VAL A 216 4.49 -29.31 -15.32
N VAL A 217 4.65 -29.12 -14.01
CA VAL A 217 4.93 -30.20 -13.05
C VAL A 217 3.77 -31.18 -12.97
N TRP A 218 2.53 -30.69 -12.94
CA TRP A 218 1.32 -31.49 -12.86
C TRP A 218 1.11 -32.34 -14.12
N GLU A 219 1.24 -31.77 -15.30
CA GLU A 219 1.11 -32.49 -16.58
C GLU A 219 2.17 -33.56 -16.75
N ALA A 220 3.43 -33.25 -16.38
CA ALA A 220 4.51 -34.21 -16.42
C ALA A 220 4.26 -35.40 -15.48
N PHE A 221 3.74 -35.13 -14.27
CA PHE A 221 3.38 -36.15 -13.30
C PHE A 221 2.26 -37.07 -13.80
N GLN A 222 1.19 -36.51 -14.35
CA GLN A 222 0.08 -37.26 -14.93
C GLN A 222 0.54 -38.12 -16.10
N ALA A 223 1.35 -37.56 -16.99
CA ALA A 223 1.87 -38.29 -18.14
C ALA A 223 2.77 -39.45 -17.70
N ALA A 224 3.63 -39.24 -16.71
CA ALA A 224 4.50 -40.27 -16.17
C ALA A 224 3.71 -41.41 -15.49
N LEU A 225 2.65 -41.11 -14.75
CA LEU A 225 1.76 -42.12 -14.16
C LEU A 225 1.01 -42.90 -15.22
N LYS A 226 0.55 -42.26 -16.28
CA LYS A 226 -0.10 -42.93 -17.40
C LYS A 226 0.88 -43.90 -18.09
N GLN A 227 2.13 -43.49 -18.30
CA GLN A 227 3.17 -44.34 -18.84
C GLN A 227 3.48 -45.53 -17.92
N ALA A 228 3.54 -45.29 -16.60
CA ALA A 228 3.76 -46.37 -15.62
C ALA A 228 2.63 -47.41 -15.66
N ALA A 229 1.38 -46.98 -15.71
CA ALA A 229 0.23 -47.88 -15.84
C ALA A 229 0.28 -48.70 -17.14
N MET A 230 0.61 -48.08 -18.25
CA MET A 230 0.77 -48.75 -19.53
C MET A 230 1.93 -49.77 -19.51
N ALA A 231 3.05 -49.38 -18.91
CA ALA A 231 4.23 -50.26 -18.81
C ALA A 231 3.99 -51.45 -17.86
N ALA A 232 3.09 -51.32 -16.90
CA ALA A 232 2.68 -52.40 -16.01
C ALA A 232 1.81 -53.46 -16.73
N GLU A 233 1.01 -53.04 -17.70
CA GLU A 233 0.14 -53.91 -18.48
C GLU A 233 0.87 -54.53 -19.68
N ASP A 234 1.79 -53.80 -20.30
CA ASP A 234 2.53 -54.21 -21.49
C ASP A 234 4.05 -54.14 -21.23
N SER A 235 4.68 -55.28 -21.15
CA SER A 235 6.13 -55.39 -20.90
C SER A 235 7.00 -54.82 -22.02
N THR A 236 6.43 -54.56 -23.20
CA THR A 236 7.12 -53.91 -24.32
C THR A 236 6.98 -52.41 -24.36
N ALA A 237 6.08 -51.85 -23.56
CA ALA A 237 5.87 -50.40 -23.49
C ALA A 237 7.09 -49.70 -22.87
N PRO A 238 7.37 -48.42 -23.25
CA PRO A 238 8.46 -47.67 -22.69
C PRO A 238 8.23 -47.39 -21.18
N LEU A 239 9.33 -47.40 -20.43
CA LEU A 239 9.31 -47.11 -19.00
C LEU A 239 9.05 -45.58 -18.76
N PRO A 240 8.39 -45.24 -17.66
CA PRO A 240 8.19 -43.82 -17.32
C PRO A 240 9.53 -43.13 -17.00
N PRO A 241 9.61 -41.78 -17.14
CA PRO A 241 10.84 -41.04 -16.89
C PRO A 241 11.18 -40.85 -15.41
N VAL A 242 10.30 -41.27 -14.48
CA VAL A 242 10.55 -41.21 -13.05
C VAL A 242 11.40 -42.39 -12.62
N PRO A 243 12.63 -42.20 -12.10
CA PRO A 243 13.59 -43.26 -11.84
C PRO A 243 13.07 -44.38 -10.92
N VAL A 244 12.40 -44.01 -9.83
CA VAL A 244 11.85 -44.98 -8.86
C VAL A 244 10.79 -45.85 -9.52
N TRP A 245 9.93 -45.31 -10.35
CA TRP A 245 8.88 -46.05 -11.04
C TRP A 245 9.44 -46.93 -12.17
N ALA A 246 10.44 -46.42 -12.88
CA ALA A 246 11.14 -47.19 -13.88
C ALA A 246 11.83 -48.41 -13.29
N ASP A 247 12.47 -48.29 -12.13
CA ASP A 247 13.13 -49.37 -11.41
C ASP A 247 12.14 -50.39 -10.87
N GLU A 248 11.01 -49.98 -10.32
CA GLU A 248 9.93 -50.86 -9.90
C GLU A 248 9.40 -51.72 -11.05
N LEU A 249 9.20 -51.11 -12.21
CA LEU A 249 8.69 -51.79 -13.40
C LEU A 249 9.74 -52.72 -14.04
N ARG A 250 11.02 -52.32 -14.00
CA ARG A 250 12.11 -53.22 -14.40
C ARG A 250 12.17 -54.47 -13.53
N SER A 251 12.06 -54.27 -12.20
CA SER A 251 12.03 -55.40 -11.26
C SER A 251 10.83 -56.31 -11.50
N ALA A 252 9.66 -55.76 -11.77
CA ALA A 252 8.45 -56.50 -12.09
C ALA A 252 8.57 -57.30 -13.38
N ARG A 253 9.39 -56.84 -14.35
CA ARG A 253 9.71 -57.53 -15.60
C ARG A 253 10.85 -58.55 -15.47
N GLY A 254 11.46 -58.69 -14.29
CA GLY A 254 12.62 -59.54 -14.05
C GLY A 254 13.94 -58.99 -14.63
N LEU A 255 14.01 -57.70 -14.92
CA LEU A 255 15.21 -57.04 -15.42
C LEU A 255 16.06 -56.51 -14.24
N ALA A 256 17.40 -56.44 -14.45
CA ALA A 256 18.31 -55.89 -13.46
C ALA A 256 17.99 -54.40 -13.21
N VAL A 257 17.88 -54.02 -11.94
CA VAL A 257 17.75 -52.61 -11.53
C VAL A 257 19.11 -51.96 -11.65
N GLU A 258 19.23 -50.89 -12.42
CA GLU A 258 20.44 -50.07 -12.43
C GLU A 258 20.65 -49.48 -11.05
N ALA A 259 21.86 -49.56 -10.49
CA ALA A 259 22.19 -48.88 -9.24
C ALA A 259 21.86 -47.41 -9.38
N PRO A 260 21.13 -46.79 -8.40
CA PRO A 260 20.74 -45.41 -8.51
C PRO A 260 22.00 -44.59 -8.73
N ALA A 261 22.09 -43.92 -9.89
CA ALA A 261 23.08 -42.87 -10.07
C ALA A 261 22.89 -41.91 -8.92
N LYS A 262 23.91 -41.76 -8.05
CA LYS A 262 23.85 -40.72 -7.00
C LYS A 262 23.42 -39.45 -7.68
N PRO A 263 22.32 -38.80 -7.24
CA PRO A 263 21.91 -37.55 -7.86
C PRO A 263 23.14 -36.66 -7.84
N ALA A 264 23.62 -36.27 -9.00
CA ALA A 264 24.66 -35.28 -9.11
C ALA A 264 24.10 -34.08 -8.35
N LYS A 265 24.70 -33.76 -7.20
CA LYS A 265 24.34 -32.52 -6.49
C LYS A 265 24.42 -31.44 -7.55
N PRO A 266 23.34 -30.70 -7.82
CA PRO A 266 23.40 -29.62 -8.78
C PRO A 266 24.62 -28.79 -8.38
N LYS A 267 25.60 -28.67 -9.25
CA LYS A 267 26.70 -27.73 -9.05
C LYS A 267 26.06 -26.37 -9.11
N VAL A 268 25.61 -25.92 -7.96
CA VAL A 268 25.19 -24.53 -7.80
C VAL A 268 26.44 -23.71 -8.04
N ASP A 269 26.41 -22.93 -9.10
CA ASP A 269 27.49 -22.02 -9.45
C ASP A 269 27.87 -21.24 -8.18
N PRO A 270 29.17 -21.17 -7.80
CA PRO A 270 29.62 -20.45 -6.61
C PRO A 270 29.12 -19.02 -6.55
N GLU A 271 28.94 -18.35 -7.69
CA GLU A 271 28.38 -17.01 -7.78
C GLU A 271 26.90 -16.97 -7.37
N VAL A 272 26.08 -17.91 -7.82
CA VAL A 272 24.66 -18.00 -7.44
C VAL A 272 24.51 -18.28 -5.95
N ARG A 273 25.39 -19.13 -5.40
CA ARG A 273 25.42 -19.42 -3.96
C ARG A 273 25.83 -18.19 -3.13
N ALA A 274 26.79 -17.41 -3.60
CA ALA A 274 27.23 -16.18 -2.96
C ALA A 274 26.13 -15.09 -3.00
N GLN A 275 25.44 -14.96 -4.13
CA GLN A 275 24.32 -14.02 -4.29
C GLN A 275 23.13 -14.40 -3.38
N ALA A 276 22.78 -15.67 -3.29
CA ALA A 276 21.71 -16.15 -2.40
C ALA A 276 22.07 -15.91 -0.91
N GLN A 277 23.31 -16.16 -0.50
CA GLN A 277 23.79 -15.87 0.85
C GLN A 277 23.83 -14.37 1.16
N GLY A 278 24.19 -13.54 0.17
CA GLY A 278 24.16 -12.08 0.29
C GLY A 278 22.75 -11.53 0.44
N ALA A 279 21.79 -12.08 -0.28
CA ALA A 279 20.38 -11.71 -0.18
C ALA A 279 19.79 -12.07 1.20
N VAL A 280 20.08 -13.26 1.72
CA VAL A 280 19.65 -13.70 3.06
C VAL A 280 20.26 -12.81 4.15
N ARG A 281 21.54 -12.44 4.04
CA ARG A 281 22.19 -11.52 5.01
C ARG A 281 21.56 -10.14 5.00
N LYS A 282 21.18 -9.61 3.83
CA LYS A 282 20.50 -8.31 3.73
C LYS A 282 19.13 -8.33 4.40
N VAL A 283 18.36 -9.40 4.22
CA VAL A 283 17.02 -9.55 4.84
C VAL A 283 17.15 -9.67 6.35
N LEU A 284 18.12 -10.44 6.85
CA LEU A 284 18.37 -10.58 8.29
C LEU A 284 18.83 -9.26 8.93
N ALA A 285 19.69 -8.50 8.26
CA ALA A 285 20.13 -7.19 8.75
C ALA A 285 18.99 -6.17 8.82
N GLN A 286 18.03 -6.22 7.90
CA GLN A 286 16.84 -5.35 7.93
C GLN A 286 15.87 -5.71 9.07
N LEU A 287 15.81 -6.99 9.46
CA LEU A 287 14.97 -7.46 10.58
C LEU A 287 15.57 -7.15 11.96
N GLU A 288 16.88 -6.90 12.04
CA GLU A 288 17.56 -6.51 13.28
C GLU A 288 17.54 -4.98 13.54
N GLU A 289 17.18 -4.18 12.54
CA GLU A 289 17.07 -2.70 12.66
C GLU A 289 15.64 -2.22 12.95
N GLU A 290 14.62 -3.08 12.95
CA GLU A 290 13.22 -2.80 13.39
C GLU A 290 13.02 -3.20 14.86
#